data_a958f52428cf2a9e72b7ae61542dce64
#
_entry.id   a958f52428cf2a9e72b7ae61542dce64
#
_cell.length_a   1.000
_cell.length_b   1.000
_cell.length_c   1.000
_cell.angle_alpha   90.00
_cell.angle_beta   90.00
_cell.angle_gamma   90.00
#
_symmetry.space_group_name_H-M   'P 1'
#
loop_
_entity.id
_entity.type
_entity.pdbx_description
1 polymer ?
#
loop_
_entity_poly.entity_id
_entity_poly.type
_entity_poly.pdbx_seq_one_letter_code
_entity_poly.pdbx_strand_id
1 'polypeptide(L)'
;MSGRRLHLLQLVSPALPVGGFSYAEGLEVLVQGGELRDAGAVAAWLAAELRCGALTIEAAALRPLGEAMASWRQGEDPEAFSAVADLDGWLLAQREAAEMRAQQRQMGQSLLQLLAELGWPLPRLAGRPAPRLAWPAAWAWAGLCLELDPLELVEAFLFSWVANQLSASVRLVPLGSTQAQRLQLALAPLIEPVSYTHLTLPTKRI
;
A
#
# COMPACT_ATOMS: atom_id res chain seq x y z
N MET A 1 -16.36 10.62 14.79
CA MET A 1 -15.44 11.28 13.83
C MET A 1 -14.00 11.41 14.34
N SER A 2 -13.73 11.65 15.62
CA SER A 2 -12.34 11.84 16.12
C SER A 2 -11.47 10.58 16.06
N GLY A 3 -12.01 9.40 16.36
CA GLY A 3 -11.23 8.15 16.42
C GLY A 3 -10.68 7.68 15.06
N ARG A 4 -11.45 7.79 13.98
CA ARG A 4 -11.03 7.36 12.63
C ARG A 4 -9.76 8.06 12.14
N ARG A 5 -9.66 9.37 12.39
CA ARG A 5 -8.46 10.15 12.01
C ARG A 5 -7.21 9.68 12.77
N LEU A 6 -7.37 9.30 14.04
CA LEU A 6 -6.25 8.78 14.83
C LEU A 6 -5.82 7.39 14.34
N HIS A 7 -6.77 6.53 13.95
CA HIS A 7 -6.47 5.24 13.32
C HIS A 7 -5.71 5.42 11.99
N LEU A 8 -6.13 6.38 11.16
CA LEU A 8 -5.43 6.69 9.92
C LEU A 8 -3.99 7.16 10.18
N LEU A 9 -3.79 8.06 11.14
CA LEU A 9 -2.45 8.53 11.53
C LEU A 9 -1.58 7.40 12.08
N GLN A 10 -2.17 6.45 12.83
CA GLN A 10 -1.46 5.26 13.30
C GLN A 10 -1.02 4.37 12.13
N LEU A 11 -1.88 4.18 11.13
CA LEU A 11 -1.60 3.33 9.97
C LEU A 11 -0.47 3.89 9.09
N VAL A 12 -0.37 5.22 8.94
CA VAL A 12 0.73 5.89 8.19
C VAL A 12 1.95 6.19 9.05
N SER A 13 1.94 5.82 10.32
CA SER A 13 3.04 6.13 11.24
C SER A 13 4.31 5.38 10.84
N PRO A 14 5.48 6.04 10.84
CA PRO A 14 6.76 5.36 10.68
C PRO A 14 7.07 4.39 11.81
N ALA A 15 6.37 4.46 12.94
CA ALA A 15 6.47 3.50 14.04
C ALA A 15 5.68 2.20 13.80
N LEU A 16 4.90 2.09 12.71
CA LEU A 16 4.19 0.86 12.38
C LEU A 16 5.22 -0.28 12.13
N PRO A 17 5.15 -1.40 12.86
CA PRO A 17 6.20 -2.42 12.84
C PRO A 17 6.09 -3.36 11.63
N VAL A 18 6.03 -2.79 10.43
CA VAL A 18 5.87 -3.53 9.15
C VAL A 18 7.16 -3.56 8.32
N GLY A 19 8.20 -2.88 8.76
CA GLY A 19 9.47 -2.83 8.05
C GLY A 19 9.48 -1.98 6.77
N GLY A 20 8.44 -1.21 6.49
CA GLY A 20 8.29 -0.43 5.25
C GLY A 20 9.44 0.53 4.97
N PHE A 21 10.08 1.08 6.00
CA PHE A 21 11.25 1.97 5.88
C PHE A 21 12.55 1.27 5.49
N SER A 22 12.61 -0.05 5.59
CA SER A 22 13.79 -0.84 5.24
C SER A 22 13.85 -1.18 3.76
N TYR A 23 12.78 -0.95 3.04
CA TYR A 23 12.61 -1.34 1.65
C TYR A 23 12.52 -0.11 0.74
N ALA A 24 13.30 -0.11 -0.31
CA ALA A 24 13.38 0.98 -1.29
C ALA A 24 12.79 0.59 -2.66
N GLU A 25 12.14 -0.57 -2.78
CA GLU A 25 11.41 -1.04 -3.98
C GLU A 25 12.17 -0.86 -5.31
N GLY A 26 13.48 -1.12 -5.30
CA GLY A 26 14.33 -0.97 -6.49
C GLY A 26 14.94 0.43 -6.67
N LEU A 27 14.71 1.37 -5.76
CA LEU A 27 15.31 2.71 -5.80
C LEU A 27 16.84 2.65 -5.89
N GLU A 28 17.48 1.68 -5.21
CA GLU A 28 18.93 1.48 -5.25
C GLU A 28 19.42 1.22 -6.68
N VAL A 29 18.67 0.46 -7.47
CA VAL A 29 19.03 0.15 -8.86
C VAL A 29 19.00 1.42 -9.71
N LEU A 30 17.98 2.26 -9.56
CA LEU A 30 17.86 3.53 -10.27
C LEU A 30 18.97 4.53 -9.87
N VAL A 31 19.34 4.53 -8.59
CA VAL A 31 20.44 5.37 -8.08
C VAL A 31 21.79 4.86 -8.63
N GLN A 32 22.05 3.55 -8.59
CA GLN A 32 23.27 2.95 -9.14
C GLN A 32 23.37 3.11 -10.65
N GLY A 33 22.25 3.02 -11.37
CA GLY A 33 22.14 3.30 -12.79
C GLY A 33 22.34 4.77 -13.14
N GLY A 34 22.36 5.66 -12.13
CA GLY A 34 22.55 7.10 -12.32
C GLY A 34 21.31 7.81 -12.87
N GLU A 35 20.14 7.21 -12.76
CA GLU A 35 18.86 7.82 -13.15
C GLU A 35 18.37 8.79 -12.09
N LEU A 36 18.53 8.44 -10.81
CA LEU A 36 18.15 9.29 -9.66
C LEU A 36 19.41 9.90 -9.04
N ARG A 37 19.82 11.07 -9.51
CA ARG A 37 21.07 11.74 -9.09
C ARG A 37 20.86 12.88 -8.11
N ASP A 38 19.66 13.45 -8.08
CA ASP A 38 19.32 14.64 -7.30
C ASP A 38 17.83 14.68 -6.93
N ALA A 39 17.45 15.69 -6.17
CA ALA A 39 16.08 15.89 -5.71
C ALA A 39 15.07 16.08 -6.87
N GLY A 40 15.48 16.69 -7.97
CA GLY A 40 14.62 16.92 -9.13
C GLY A 40 14.29 15.61 -9.84
N ALA A 41 15.29 14.73 -10.02
CA ALA A 41 15.09 13.40 -10.60
C ALA A 41 14.20 12.52 -9.70
N VAL A 42 14.41 12.55 -8.37
CA VAL A 42 13.55 11.84 -7.40
C VAL A 42 12.11 12.35 -7.48
N ALA A 43 11.90 13.66 -7.51
CA ALA A 43 10.57 14.26 -7.61
C ALA A 43 9.84 13.86 -8.90
N ALA A 44 10.55 13.88 -10.03
CA ALA A 44 10.00 13.51 -11.33
C ALA A 44 9.61 12.03 -11.37
N TRP A 45 10.46 11.15 -10.82
CA TRP A 45 10.19 9.72 -10.73
C TRP A 45 8.97 9.43 -9.85
N LEU A 46 8.92 10.00 -8.63
CA LEU A 46 7.77 9.84 -7.73
C LEU A 46 6.47 10.33 -8.36
N ALA A 47 6.52 11.46 -9.07
CA ALA A 47 5.36 11.98 -9.78
C ALA A 47 4.93 11.08 -10.94
N ALA A 48 5.85 10.41 -11.63
CA ALA A 48 5.55 9.45 -12.68
C ALA A 48 4.90 8.18 -12.09
N GLU A 49 5.44 7.64 -11.00
CA GLU A 49 4.87 6.49 -10.28
C GLU A 49 3.44 6.77 -9.79
N LEU A 50 3.18 7.96 -9.25
CA LEU A 50 1.84 8.37 -8.83
C LEU A 50 0.86 8.49 -10.01
N ARG A 51 1.31 8.80 -11.23
CA ARG A 51 0.43 8.99 -12.39
C ARG A 51 0.19 7.71 -13.19
N CYS A 52 1.19 6.86 -13.34
CA CYS A 52 1.16 5.73 -14.25
C CYS A 52 2.00 4.52 -13.82
N GLY A 53 2.55 4.51 -12.60
CA GLY A 53 3.32 3.39 -12.08
C GLY A 53 2.45 2.24 -11.57
N ALA A 54 3.09 1.13 -11.19
CA ALA A 54 2.43 -0.04 -10.60
C ALA A 54 1.65 0.30 -9.32
N LEU A 55 2.06 1.36 -8.62
CA LEU A 55 1.39 1.88 -7.43
C LEU A 55 -0.07 2.27 -7.69
N THR A 56 -0.40 2.77 -8.90
CA THR A 56 -1.78 3.13 -9.26
C THR A 56 -2.69 1.92 -9.36
N ILE A 57 -2.14 0.79 -9.81
CA ILE A 57 -2.86 -0.50 -9.89
C ILE A 57 -3.16 -1.02 -8.48
N GLU A 58 -2.19 -0.94 -7.58
CA GLU A 58 -2.37 -1.35 -6.18
C GLU A 58 -3.39 -0.46 -5.46
N ALA A 59 -3.32 0.85 -5.67
CA ALA A 59 -4.29 1.81 -5.12
C ALA A 59 -5.72 1.52 -5.59
N ALA A 60 -5.89 1.23 -6.89
CA ALA A 60 -7.18 0.86 -7.48
C ALA A 60 -7.74 -0.45 -6.92
N ALA A 61 -6.87 -1.38 -6.53
CA ALA A 61 -7.26 -2.68 -5.99
C ALA A 61 -7.73 -2.62 -4.52
N LEU A 62 -7.43 -1.56 -3.77
CA LEU A 62 -7.79 -1.47 -2.34
C LEU A 62 -9.29 -1.56 -2.12
N ARG A 63 -10.09 -0.91 -2.97
CA ARG A 63 -11.55 -0.96 -2.85
C ARG A 63 -12.12 -2.35 -3.11
N PRO A 64 -11.88 -3.01 -4.25
CA PRO A 64 -12.40 -4.36 -4.48
C PRO A 64 -11.86 -5.39 -3.48
N LEU A 65 -10.63 -5.25 -2.99
CA LEU A 65 -10.10 -6.05 -1.89
C LEU A 65 -10.92 -5.83 -0.61
N GLY A 66 -11.20 -4.58 -0.24
CA GLY A 66 -12.00 -4.25 0.94
C GLY A 66 -13.43 -4.80 0.85
N GLU A 67 -14.08 -4.70 -0.31
CA GLU A 67 -15.41 -5.25 -0.57
C GLU A 67 -15.42 -6.79 -0.45
N ALA A 68 -14.47 -7.48 -1.06
CA ALA A 68 -14.34 -8.94 -0.98
C ALA A 68 -14.04 -9.40 0.47
N MET A 69 -13.18 -8.68 1.19
CA MET A 69 -12.85 -8.98 2.59
C MET A 69 -14.04 -8.70 3.52
N ALA A 70 -14.87 -7.70 3.24
CA ALA A 70 -16.08 -7.44 4.01
C ALA A 70 -17.07 -8.61 3.84
N SER A 71 -17.26 -9.12 2.64
CA SER A 71 -18.09 -10.30 2.36
C SER A 71 -17.53 -11.55 3.04
N TRP A 72 -16.22 -11.78 2.92
CA TRP A 72 -15.56 -12.91 3.59
C TRP A 72 -15.72 -12.85 5.13
N ARG A 73 -15.61 -11.66 5.73
CA ARG A 73 -15.78 -11.48 7.17
C ARG A 73 -17.21 -11.79 7.66
N GLN A 74 -18.23 -11.53 6.83
CA GLN A 74 -19.63 -11.70 7.21
C GLN A 74 -20.14 -13.15 7.15
N GLY A 75 -19.58 -13.99 6.28
CA GLY A 75 -20.20 -15.28 6.01
C GLY A 75 -19.27 -16.48 5.86
N GLU A 76 -17.97 -16.36 6.14
CA GLU A 76 -16.97 -17.41 5.80
C GLU A 76 -17.12 -17.90 4.34
N ASP A 77 -17.49 -16.98 3.45
CA ASP A 77 -17.83 -17.21 2.05
C ASP A 77 -16.59 -17.68 1.25
N PRO A 78 -16.59 -18.91 0.70
CA PRO A 78 -15.48 -19.42 -0.09
C PRO A 78 -15.23 -18.64 -1.38
N GLU A 79 -16.25 -18.02 -1.98
CA GLU A 79 -16.12 -17.22 -3.19
C GLU A 79 -15.42 -15.89 -2.86
N ALA A 80 -15.82 -15.24 -1.76
CA ALA A 80 -15.16 -14.04 -1.29
C ALA A 80 -13.72 -14.30 -0.88
N PHE A 81 -13.42 -15.42 -0.22
CA PHE A 81 -12.04 -15.86 0.04
C PHE A 81 -11.24 -16.03 -1.25
N SER A 82 -11.80 -16.70 -2.26
CA SER A 82 -11.13 -16.88 -3.55
C SER A 82 -10.90 -15.54 -4.25
N ALA A 83 -11.87 -14.64 -4.23
CA ALA A 83 -11.72 -13.31 -4.82
C ALA A 83 -10.57 -12.50 -4.20
N VAL A 84 -10.42 -12.56 -2.87
CA VAL A 84 -9.28 -11.93 -2.17
C VAL A 84 -7.96 -12.58 -2.60
N ALA A 85 -7.89 -13.91 -2.61
CA ALA A 85 -6.67 -14.65 -2.94
C ALA A 85 -6.24 -14.44 -4.41
N ASP A 86 -7.21 -14.42 -5.33
CA ASP A 86 -6.96 -14.23 -6.77
C ASP A 86 -6.48 -12.81 -7.05
N LEU A 87 -7.11 -11.79 -6.44
CA LEU A 87 -6.70 -10.40 -6.61
C LEU A 87 -5.33 -10.13 -5.99
N ASP A 88 -5.05 -10.66 -4.79
CA ASP A 88 -3.73 -10.58 -4.15
C ASP A 88 -2.65 -11.26 -5.00
N GLY A 89 -2.94 -12.45 -5.52
CA GLY A 89 -2.04 -13.17 -6.41
C GLY A 89 -1.78 -12.43 -7.72
N TRP A 90 -2.80 -11.83 -8.30
CA TRP A 90 -2.68 -11.02 -9.50
C TRP A 90 -1.82 -9.77 -9.28
N LEU A 91 -2.01 -9.05 -8.18
CA LEU A 91 -1.18 -7.89 -7.82
C LEU A 91 0.29 -8.27 -7.63
N LEU A 92 0.54 -9.40 -6.97
CA LEU A 92 1.90 -9.91 -6.82
C LEU A 92 2.55 -10.30 -8.15
N ALA A 93 1.77 -10.83 -9.08
CA ALA A 93 2.28 -11.19 -10.41
C ALA A 93 2.71 -9.97 -11.24
N GLN A 94 2.24 -8.75 -10.91
CA GLN A 94 2.70 -7.51 -11.52
C GLN A 94 4.13 -7.12 -11.07
N ARG A 95 4.64 -7.71 -9.99
CA ARG A 95 5.99 -7.46 -9.49
C ARG A 95 6.99 -8.39 -10.18
N GLU A 96 7.90 -7.81 -10.97
CA GLU A 96 8.86 -8.56 -11.80
C GLU A 96 9.83 -9.41 -10.96
N ALA A 97 10.44 -8.81 -9.94
CA ALA A 97 11.46 -9.45 -9.12
C ALA A 97 10.85 -10.32 -8.00
N ALA A 98 11.44 -11.48 -7.76
CA ALA A 98 11.03 -12.38 -6.66
C ALA A 98 11.22 -11.71 -5.29
N GLU A 99 12.25 -10.90 -5.14
CA GLU A 99 12.58 -10.14 -3.95
C GLU A 99 11.48 -9.12 -3.63
N MET A 100 10.96 -8.42 -4.64
CA MET A 100 9.86 -7.48 -4.48
C MET A 100 8.56 -8.18 -4.04
N ARG A 101 8.28 -9.38 -4.60
CA ARG A 101 7.14 -10.19 -4.17
C ARG A 101 7.29 -10.67 -2.73
N ALA A 102 8.50 -11.09 -2.35
CA ALA A 102 8.80 -11.52 -0.98
C ALA A 102 8.64 -10.36 0.02
N GLN A 103 9.11 -9.17 -0.34
CA GLN A 103 8.97 -7.94 0.44
C GLN A 103 7.49 -7.59 0.66
N GLN A 104 6.68 -7.57 -0.39
CA GLN A 104 5.24 -7.29 -0.31
C GLN A 104 4.53 -8.28 0.64
N ARG A 105 4.89 -9.57 0.57
CA ARG A 105 4.36 -10.58 1.48
C ARG A 105 4.84 -10.38 2.91
N GLN A 106 6.11 -10.05 3.12
CA GLN A 106 6.65 -9.82 4.45
C GLN A 106 5.95 -8.64 5.15
N MET A 107 5.80 -7.51 4.45
CA MET A 107 5.11 -6.34 4.98
C MET A 107 3.64 -6.65 5.27
N GLY A 108 2.95 -7.34 4.34
CA GLY A 108 1.57 -7.76 4.53
C GLY A 108 1.39 -8.67 5.75
N GLN A 109 2.26 -9.68 5.90
CA GLN A 109 2.20 -10.58 7.05
C GLN A 109 2.46 -9.86 8.38
N SER A 110 3.42 -8.91 8.42
CA SER A 110 3.69 -8.13 9.63
C SER A 110 2.47 -7.29 10.05
N LEU A 111 1.79 -6.65 9.08
CA LEU A 111 0.58 -5.89 9.37
C LEU A 111 -0.58 -6.79 9.83
N LEU A 112 -0.80 -7.93 9.17
CA LEU A 112 -1.86 -8.88 9.52
C LEU A 112 -1.63 -9.50 10.90
N GLN A 113 -0.37 -9.78 11.27
CA GLN A 113 -0.02 -10.26 12.60
C GLN A 113 -0.33 -9.19 13.66
N LEU A 114 0.09 -7.94 13.43
CA LEU A 114 -0.23 -6.83 14.31
C LEU A 114 -1.74 -6.68 14.51
N LEU A 115 -2.51 -6.70 13.42
CA LEU A 115 -3.97 -6.59 13.49
C LEU A 115 -4.60 -7.75 14.25
N ALA A 116 -4.09 -8.96 14.07
CA ALA A 116 -4.57 -10.13 14.83
C ALA A 116 -4.31 -9.99 16.34
N GLU A 117 -3.13 -9.50 16.74
CA GLU A 117 -2.78 -9.22 18.13
C GLU A 117 -3.65 -8.09 18.74
N LEU A 118 -4.09 -7.15 17.91
CA LEU A 118 -5.02 -6.08 18.30
C LEU A 118 -6.50 -6.51 18.32
N GLY A 119 -6.80 -7.79 18.02
CA GLY A 119 -8.16 -8.35 18.07
C GLY A 119 -8.88 -8.39 16.71
N TRP A 120 -8.18 -8.17 15.61
CA TRP A 120 -8.71 -8.22 14.24
C TRP A 120 -8.03 -9.29 13.37
N PRO A 121 -8.11 -10.59 13.74
CA PRO A 121 -7.56 -11.66 12.91
C PRO A 121 -8.33 -11.76 11.60
N LEU A 122 -7.67 -12.27 10.54
CA LEU A 122 -8.37 -12.65 9.32
C LEU A 122 -9.43 -13.74 9.63
N PRO A 123 -10.56 -13.72 8.90
CA PRO A 123 -11.54 -14.79 9.00
C PRO A 123 -10.91 -16.14 8.65
N ARG A 124 -11.41 -17.21 9.26
CA ARG A 124 -10.95 -18.57 8.97
C ARG A 124 -11.96 -19.27 8.06
N LEU A 125 -11.46 -19.92 7.03
CA LEU A 125 -12.26 -20.82 6.22
C LEU A 125 -11.96 -22.26 6.64
N ALA A 126 -13.00 -23.01 7.00
CA ALA A 126 -12.88 -24.38 7.48
C ALA A 126 -12.07 -25.24 6.49
N GLY A 127 -11.06 -25.96 6.98
CA GLY A 127 -10.20 -26.83 6.20
C GLY A 127 -9.16 -26.11 5.32
N ARG A 128 -9.03 -24.80 5.41
CA ARG A 128 -7.99 -24.04 4.67
C ARG A 128 -7.06 -23.29 5.63
N PRO A 129 -5.74 -23.24 5.32
CA PRO A 129 -4.82 -22.41 6.07
C PRO A 129 -5.13 -20.93 5.84
N ALA A 130 -4.75 -20.07 6.81
CA ALA A 130 -4.84 -18.63 6.64
C ALA A 130 -4.00 -18.19 5.42
N PRO A 131 -4.53 -17.33 4.54
CA PRO A 131 -3.81 -16.88 3.35
C PRO A 131 -2.64 -15.99 3.74
N ARG A 132 -1.55 -16.11 2.99
CA ARG A 132 -0.39 -15.22 3.12
C ARG A 132 -0.56 -14.04 2.17
N LEU A 133 -1.36 -13.06 2.59
CA LEU A 133 -1.67 -11.89 1.80
C LEU A 133 -0.49 -10.90 1.77
N ALA A 134 -0.38 -10.17 0.65
CA ALA A 134 0.61 -9.14 0.43
C ALA A 134 0.17 -7.78 1.00
N TRP A 135 1.00 -6.78 0.84
CA TRP A 135 0.81 -5.46 1.43
C TRP A 135 -0.51 -4.77 1.07
N PRO A 136 -0.94 -4.69 -0.21
CA PRO A 136 -2.21 -4.04 -0.55
C PRO A 136 -3.42 -4.72 0.09
N ALA A 137 -3.45 -6.06 0.12
CA ALA A 137 -4.53 -6.81 0.75
C ALA A 137 -4.54 -6.65 2.27
N ALA A 138 -3.37 -6.66 2.93
CA ALA A 138 -3.27 -6.38 4.36
C ALA A 138 -3.71 -4.95 4.71
N TRP A 139 -3.40 -3.98 3.83
CA TRP A 139 -3.83 -2.59 3.98
C TRP A 139 -5.36 -2.44 3.85
N ALA A 140 -5.96 -3.12 2.88
CA ALA A 140 -7.41 -3.15 2.73
C ALA A 140 -8.10 -3.77 3.96
N TRP A 141 -7.53 -4.85 4.54
CA TRP A 141 -8.00 -5.43 5.79
C TRP A 141 -7.91 -4.45 6.95
N ALA A 142 -6.79 -3.73 7.08
CA ALA A 142 -6.64 -2.69 8.10
C ALA A 142 -7.70 -1.60 7.97
N GLY A 143 -7.96 -1.12 6.74
CA GLY A 143 -9.01 -0.15 6.47
C GLY A 143 -10.40 -0.61 6.92
N LEU A 144 -10.73 -1.87 6.63
CA LEU A 144 -11.99 -2.49 7.05
C LEU A 144 -12.10 -2.62 8.57
N CYS A 145 -11.03 -3.05 9.25
CA CYS A 145 -11.01 -3.22 10.70
C CYS A 145 -11.08 -1.89 11.45
N LEU A 146 -10.43 -0.88 10.94
CA LEU A 146 -10.36 0.46 11.54
C LEU A 146 -11.53 1.38 11.08
N GLU A 147 -12.45 0.84 10.27
CA GLU A 147 -13.61 1.55 9.73
C GLU A 147 -13.25 2.85 9.01
N LEU A 148 -12.15 2.82 8.24
CA LEU A 148 -11.67 3.98 7.49
C LEU A 148 -12.51 4.23 6.23
N ASP A 149 -12.62 5.48 5.85
CA ASP A 149 -13.21 5.85 4.57
C ASP A 149 -12.33 5.31 3.42
N PRO A 150 -12.91 4.69 2.37
CA PRO A 150 -12.14 4.11 1.27
C PRO A 150 -11.24 5.14 0.55
N LEU A 151 -11.68 6.39 0.40
CA LEU A 151 -10.89 7.44 -0.21
C LEU A 151 -9.70 7.83 0.69
N GLU A 152 -9.97 8.08 1.97
CA GLU A 152 -8.91 8.37 2.96
C GLU A 152 -7.89 7.23 3.06
N LEU A 153 -8.35 5.97 2.93
CA LEU A 153 -7.48 4.78 2.94
C LEU A 153 -6.52 4.76 1.75
N VAL A 154 -7.02 5.07 0.55
CA VAL A 154 -6.19 5.14 -0.67
C VAL A 154 -5.20 6.31 -0.58
N GLU A 155 -5.64 7.48 -0.14
CA GLU A 155 -4.76 8.63 0.07
C GLU A 155 -3.63 8.31 1.06
N ALA A 156 -3.96 7.66 2.17
CA ALA A 156 -2.99 7.23 3.17
C ALA A 156 -2.01 6.19 2.62
N PHE A 157 -2.47 5.26 1.78
CA PHE A 157 -1.62 4.28 1.10
C PHE A 157 -0.58 4.96 0.20
N LEU A 158 -1.03 5.86 -0.67
CA LEU A 158 -0.17 6.60 -1.57
C LEU A 158 0.79 7.54 -0.82
N PHE A 159 0.28 8.24 0.20
CA PHE A 159 1.08 9.13 1.05
C PHE A 159 2.20 8.38 1.78
N SER A 160 1.89 7.22 2.38
CA SER A 160 2.87 6.43 3.11
C SER A 160 3.93 5.84 2.16
N TRP A 161 3.55 5.44 0.95
CA TRP A 161 4.48 5.00 -0.07
C TRP A 161 5.48 6.11 -0.44
N VAL A 162 4.98 7.32 -0.76
CA VAL A 162 5.84 8.49 -1.06
C VAL A 162 6.78 8.79 0.11
N ALA A 163 6.27 8.78 1.36
CA ALA A 163 7.08 9.03 2.55
C ALA A 163 8.22 8.01 2.70
N ASN A 164 7.93 6.72 2.43
CA ASN A 164 8.92 5.66 2.48
C ASN A 164 10.00 5.83 1.40
N GLN A 165 9.61 6.15 0.15
CA GLN A 165 10.56 6.40 -0.93
C GLN A 165 11.44 7.62 -0.66
N LEU A 166 10.88 8.70 -0.14
CA LEU A 166 11.65 9.88 0.25
C LEU A 166 12.63 9.59 1.40
N SER A 167 12.20 8.80 2.39
CA SER A 167 13.08 8.35 3.49
C SER A 167 14.24 7.51 2.97
N ALA A 168 14.01 6.62 2.00
CA ALA A 168 15.07 5.87 1.33
C ALA A 168 15.98 6.79 0.50
N SER A 169 15.40 7.73 -0.23
CA SER A 169 16.15 8.68 -1.07
C SER A 169 17.13 9.54 -0.27
N VAL A 170 16.76 9.96 0.96
CA VAL A 170 17.67 10.71 1.86
C VAL A 170 18.96 9.93 2.18
N ARG A 171 18.91 8.61 2.14
CA ARG A 171 20.09 7.75 2.40
C ARG A 171 20.91 7.46 1.14
N LEU A 172 20.31 7.53 -0.03
CA LEU A 172 20.89 7.04 -1.29
C LEU A 172 21.29 8.16 -2.25
N VAL A 173 20.67 9.32 -2.15
CA VAL A 173 20.85 10.47 -3.05
C VAL A 173 21.29 11.67 -2.20
N PRO A 174 22.04 12.66 -2.73
CA PRO A 174 22.36 13.88 -2.02
C PRO A 174 21.11 14.77 -1.80
N LEU A 175 20.18 14.26 -0.98
CA LEU A 175 18.90 14.85 -0.64
C LEU A 175 18.82 15.09 0.87
N GLY A 176 18.74 16.34 1.30
CA GLY A 176 18.57 16.67 2.70
C GLY A 176 17.15 16.38 3.21
N SER A 177 16.99 16.05 4.49
CA SER A 177 15.70 15.74 5.11
C SER A 177 14.66 16.86 4.94
N THR A 178 15.07 18.14 5.06
CA THR A 178 14.19 19.30 4.81
C THR A 178 13.70 19.34 3.35
N GLN A 179 14.57 18.96 2.40
CA GLN A 179 14.22 18.91 0.99
C GLN A 179 13.25 17.77 0.70
N ALA A 180 13.44 16.61 1.35
CA ALA A 180 12.48 15.49 1.27
C ALA A 180 11.09 15.91 1.76
N GLN A 181 10.99 16.66 2.88
CA GLN A 181 9.72 17.17 3.38
C GLN A 181 9.06 18.18 2.40
N ARG A 182 9.85 19.01 1.73
CA ARG A 182 9.32 19.89 0.67
C ARG A 182 8.77 19.11 -0.50
N LEU A 183 9.45 18.03 -0.91
CA LEU A 183 8.97 17.13 -1.96
C LEU A 183 7.69 16.41 -1.55
N GLN A 184 7.59 15.93 -0.30
CA GLN A 184 6.37 15.32 0.23
C GLN A 184 5.17 16.27 0.09
N LEU A 185 5.34 17.52 0.50
CA LEU A 185 4.28 18.54 0.38
C LEU A 185 3.95 18.86 -1.09
N ALA A 186 4.96 18.97 -1.96
CA ALA A 186 4.75 19.26 -3.37
C ALA A 186 4.05 18.12 -4.14
N LEU A 187 4.22 16.87 -3.71
CA LEU A 187 3.60 15.69 -4.32
C LEU A 187 2.19 15.42 -3.77
N ALA A 188 1.82 15.94 -2.61
CA ALA A 188 0.51 15.72 -2.01
C ALA A 188 -0.67 16.07 -2.95
N PRO A 189 -0.65 17.19 -3.73
CA PRO A 189 -1.71 17.49 -4.69
C PRO A 189 -1.87 16.49 -5.84
N LEU A 190 -0.89 15.60 -6.06
CA LEU A 190 -1.00 14.52 -7.06
C LEU A 190 -1.71 13.28 -6.52
N ILE A 191 -1.77 13.12 -5.19
CA ILE A 191 -2.39 11.97 -4.53
C ILE A 191 -3.91 12.05 -4.62
N GLU A 192 -4.49 13.20 -4.35
CA GLU A 192 -5.95 13.40 -4.32
C GLU A 192 -6.65 13.04 -5.65
N PRO A 193 -6.21 13.51 -6.84
CA PRO A 193 -6.83 13.11 -8.10
C PRO A 193 -6.69 11.62 -8.42
N VAL A 194 -5.55 11.01 -8.04
CA VAL A 194 -5.31 9.57 -8.27
C VAL A 194 -6.28 8.75 -7.43
N SER A 195 -6.41 9.06 -6.15
CA SER A 195 -7.33 8.34 -5.25
C SER A 195 -8.78 8.44 -5.72
N TYR A 196 -9.23 9.62 -6.15
CA TYR A 196 -10.58 9.84 -6.66
C TYR A 196 -10.84 9.08 -7.97
N THR A 197 -9.92 9.13 -8.93
CA THR A 197 -10.08 8.47 -10.24
C THR A 197 -10.18 6.96 -10.11
N HIS A 198 -9.38 6.36 -9.25
CA HIS A 198 -9.38 4.90 -9.06
C HIS A 198 -10.60 4.37 -8.28
N LEU A 199 -11.23 5.19 -7.45
CA LEU A 199 -12.47 4.81 -6.76
C LEU A 199 -13.71 4.95 -7.63
N THR A 200 -13.69 5.84 -8.63
CA THR A 200 -14.88 6.18 -9.45
C THR A 200 -14.93 5.46 -10.79
N LEU A 201 -13.84 4.83 -11.24
CA LEU A 201 -13.87 4.05 -12.47
C LEU A 201 -14.80 2.84 -12.29
N PRO A 202 -15.86 2.71 -13.12
CA PRO A 202 -16.70 1.52 -13.07
C PRO A 202 -15.84 0.32 -13.49
N THR A 203 -15.64 -0.64 -12.59
CA THR A 203 -15.14 -1.96 -12.93
C THR A 203 -16.15 -2.63 -13.85
N LYS A 204 -16.08 -2.36 -15.15
CA LYS A 204 -16.77 -3.20 -16.12
C LYS A 204 -16.17 -4.59 -15.99
N ARG A 205 -17.00 -5.54 -15.53
CA ARG A 205 -16.69 -6.96 -15.64
C ARG A 205 -16.32 -7.23 -17.10
N ILE A 206 -15.08 -7.62 -17.32
CA ILE A 206 -14.65 -8.25 -18.56
C ILE A 206 -15.08 -9.71 -18.47
#